data_5086db39c31be577f3e81af8fbb197b8
#
_entry.id   5086db39c31be577f3e81af8fbb197b8
#
_cell.length_a   1.000
_cell.length_b   1.000
_cell.length_c   1.000
_cell.angle_alpha   90.00
_cell.angle_beta   90.00
_cell.angle_gamma   90.00
#
_symmetry.space_group_name_H-M   'P 1'
#
loop_
_entity.id
_entity.type
_entity.pdbx_description
1 polymer ?
#
loop_
_entity_poly.entity_id
_entity_poly.type
_entity_poly.pdbx_seq_one_letter_code
_entity_poly.pdbx_strand_id
1 'polypeptide(L)'
;MKTVALLGTFVFISVCAASLQVSSPDSRSDLPQYTSGDELVRPEGYREWIFLSSRLRMNSKASSGEGETFGDVFVSPSAYHQFRATGGWPDKTVFVLEKRMSWSKSSAETVDHYETDLMGISVEVKDTARFAEKWAYFSFDSSTKTAKANPRAMCWQCHNGGGAVENTYVQFYPTLKPLAQQFGTYRQAVEGPDSLRK
;
A
#
# COMPACT_ATOMS: atom_id res chain seq x y z
N MET A 1 -81.36 9.07 29.34
CA MET A 1 -80.23 8.27 28.88
C MET A 1 -79.14 9.25 28.47
N LYS A 2 -78.04 9.32 29.24
CA LYS A 2 -76.92 10.25 29.01
C LYS A 2 -75.74 9.43 28.51
N THR A 3 -75.34 9.68 27.27
CA THR A 3 -74.21 9.02 26.59
C THR A 3 -72.95 9.77 26.95
N VAL A 4 -71.97 9.10 27.58
CA VAL A 4 -70.64 9.63 27.90
C VAL A 4 -69.71 9.23 26.76
N ALA A 5 -69.14 10.21 26.06
CA ALA A 5 -68.12 9.97 25.06
C ALA A 5 -66.76 10.04 25.73
N LEU A 6 -65.96 8.91 25.66
CA LEU A 6 -64.58 8.86 26.09
C LEU A 6 -63.68 9.33 24.93
N LEU A 7 -62.99 10.47 25.10
CA LEU A 7 -61.89 10.89 24.24
C LEU A 7 -60.62 10.16 24.68
N GLY A 8 -60.12 9.25 23.85
CA GLY A 8 -58.81 8.65 24.02
C GLY A 8 -57.72 9.51 23.35
N THR A 9 -56.82 10.03 24.18
CA THR A 9 -55.62 10.78 23.75
C THR A 9 -54.50 9.82 23.33
N PHE A 10 -54.23 9.71 22.05
CA PHE A 10 -53.08 8.97 21.54
C PHE A 10 -51.80 9.85 21.65
N VAL A 11 -50.87 9.47 22.52
CA VAL A 11 -49.53 10.08 22.57
C VAL A 11 -48.64 9.35 21.57
N PHE A 12 -48.27 10.03 20.50
CA PHE A 12 -47.26 9.56 19.55
C PHE A 12 -45.88 9.82 20.13
N ILE A 13 -45.17 8.78 20.55
CA ILE A 13 -43.76 8.84 20.90
C ILE A 13 -42.96 8.73 19.61
N SER A 14 -42.44 9.88 19.13
CA SER A 14 -41.52 9.95 17.98
C SER A 14 -40.15 9.49 18.42
N VAL A 15 -39.74 8.26 18.10
CA VAL A 15 -38.39 7.76 18.32
C VAL A 15 -37.51 8.33 17.22
N CYS A 16 -36.71 9.36 17.54
CA CYS A 16 -35.66 9.88 16.67
C CYS A 16 -34.51 8.86 16.65
N ALA A 17 -34.46 8.02 15.63
CA ALA A 17 -33.32 7.17 15.36
C ALA A 17 -32.14 8.06 14.86
N ALA A 18 -31.20 8.39 15.75
CA ALA A 18 -29.94 8.98 15.36
C ALA A 18 -29.12 7.92 14.59
N SER A 19 -29.14 8.02 13.27
CA SER A 19 -28.23 7.24 12.42
C SER A 19 -26.80 7.74 12.66
N LEU A 20 -25.97 6.93 13.31
CA LEU A 20 -24.53 7.11 13.34
C LEU A 20 -24.01 6.95 11.91
N GLN A 21 -23.76 8.06 11.22
CA GLN A 21 -23.04 8.06 9.98
C GLN A 21 -21.57 7.74 10.32
N VAL A 22 -21.19 6.49 10.12
CA VAL A 22 -19.78 6.12 10.02
C VAL A 22 -19.27 6.80 8.76
N SER A 23 -18.51 7.88 8.94
CA SER A 23 -17.81 8.54 7.83
C SER A 23 -16.88 7.50 7.21
N SER A 24 -17.13 7.11 5.97
CA SER A 24 -16.14 6.36 5.20
C SER A 24 -14.85 7.18 5.18
N PRO A 25 -13.67 6.58 5.38
CA PRO A 25 -12.40 7.29 5.26
C PRO A 25 -12.39 8.02 3.91
N ASP A 26 -12.03 9.30 3.94
CA ASP A 26 -12.04 10.16 2.74
C ASP A 26 -11.15 9.52 1.67
N SER A 27 -11.77 8.99 0.61
CA SER A 27 -11.09 8.31 -0.49
C SER A 27 -10.05 9.20 -1.22
N ARG A 28 -10.02 10.51 -0.90
CA ARG A 28 -9.01 11.45 -1.41
C ARG A 28 -7.71 11.41 -0.61
N SER A 29 -7.71 10.88 0.60
CA SER A 29 -6.50 10.84 1.44
C SER A 29 -5.45 9.84 0.95
N ASP A 30 -5.80 8.88 0.11
CA ASP A 30 -4.92 7.85 -0.42
C ASP A 30 -4.42 8.11 -1.86
N LEU A 31 -4.76 9.26 -2.44
CA LEU A 31 -4.27 9.71 -3.74
C LEU A 31 -2.94 10.48 -3.63
N PRO A 32 -2.08 10.44 -4.67
CA PRO A 32 -0.82 11.19 -4.65
C PRO A 32 -1.08 12.69 -4.62
N GLN A 33 -0.42 13.39 -3.70
CA GLN A 33 -0.47 14.82 -3.56
C GLN A 33 0.85 15.44 -4.04
N TYR A 34 0.79 16.57 -4.74
CA TYR A 34 1.97 17.26 -5.25
C TYR A 34 1.99 18.72 -4.83
N THR A 35 3.18 19.25 -4.64
CA THR A 35 3.38 20.70 -4.48
C THR A 35 3.18 21.41 -5.81
N SER A 36 3.12 22.75 -5.78
CA SER A 36 3.11 23.57 -7.00
C SER A 36 4.39 23.42 -7.84
N GLY A 37 5.48 22.89 -7.27
CA GLY A 37 6.76 22.61 -7.91
C GLY A 37 6.92 21.17 -8.39
N ASP A 38 5.83 20.41 -8.53
CA ASP A 38 5.81 19.02 -9.00
C ASP A 38 6.53 17.99 -8.09
N GLU A 39 6.81 18.35 -6.86
CA GLU A 39 7.33 17.39 -5.88
C GLU A 39 6.19 16.61 -5.24
N LEU A 40 6.36 15.29 -5.11
CA LEU A 40 5.42 14.45 -4.37
C LEU A 40 5.47 14.83 -2.89
N VAL A 41 4.31 15.09 -2.30
CA VAL A 41 4.17 15.21 -0.85
C VAL A 41 4.26 13.80 -0.24
N ARG A 42 5.04 13.65 0.82
CA ARG A 42 5.18 12.37 1.52
C ARG A 42 3.81 11.85 1.96
N PRO A 43 3.42 10.64 1.56
CA PRO A 43 2.19 10.03 2.06
C PRO A 43 2.25 9.88 3.58
N GLU A 44 1.21 10.35 4.25
CA GLU A 44 1.04 10.14 5.68
C GLU A 44 -0.08 9.13 5.93
N GLY A 45 -0.10 8.47 7.08
CA GLY A 45 -1.11 7.46 7.41
C GLY A 45 -1.06 6.19 6.56
N TYR A 46 -0.04 5.99 5.73
CA TYR A 46 0.08 4.81 4.86
C TYR A 46 0.11 3.48 5.63
N ARG A 47 0.39 3.49 6.91
CA ARG A 47 0.35 2.28 7.75
C ARG A 47 -1.07 1.78 8.01
N GLU A 48 -2.08 2.60 7.75
CA GLU A 48 -3.50 2.24 7.74
C GLU A 48 -3.95 1.70 6.36
N TRP A 49 -3.07 1.74 5.35
CA TRP A 49 -3.32 1.22 4.02
C TRP A 49 -3.23 -0.30 3.98
N ILE A 50 -3.47 -0.88 2.81
CA ILE A 50 -3.43 -2.33 2.65
C ILE A 50 -1.98 -2.82 2.60
N PHE A 51 -1.60 -3.62 3.58
CA PHE A 51 -0.33 -4.33 3.60
C PHE A 51 -0.33 -5.45 2.55
N LEU A 52 0.73 -5.53 1.74
CA LEU A 52 0.86 -6.50 0.67
C LEU A 52 1.88 -7.59 0.96
N SER A 53 3.05 -7.22 1.43
CA SER A 53 4.14 -8.15 1.74
C SER A 53 5.23 -7.50 2.56
N SER A 54 6.00 -8.32 3.25
CA SER A 54 7.26 -7.96 3.91
C SER A 54 8.41 -8.74 3.30
N ARG A 55 9.60 -8.14 3.34
CA ARG A 55 10.86 -8.82 2.99
C ARG A 55 11.93 -8.47 3.99
N LEU A 56 12.76 -9.45 4.33
CA LEU A 56 14.03 -9.24 5.01
C LEU A 56 15.14 -9.23 3.95
N ARG A 57 15.84 -8.11 3.84
CA ARG A 57 17.05 -8.01 3.00
C ARG A 57 18.27 -8.24 3.88
N MET A 58 18.99 -9.29 3.58
CA MET A 58 20.25 -9.61 4.25
C MET A 58 21.43 -9.16 3.40
N ASN A 59 22.43 -8.54 4.02
CA ASN A 59 23.67 -8.22 3.33
C ASN A 59 24.58 -9.47 3.35
N SER A 60 24.79 -10.08 2.19
CA SER A 60 25.60 -11.30 2.05
C SER A 60 27.08 -11.13 2.46
N LYS A 61 27.56 -9.90 2.67
CA LYS A 61 28.93 -9.57 3.07
C LYS A 61 29.05 -9.17 4.54
N ALA A 62 27.92 -9.00 5.25
CA ALA A 62 27.94 -8.67 6.68
C ALA A 62 28.03 -9.96 7.51
N SER A 63 29.06 -10.10 8.29
CA SER A 63 29.10 -11.04 9.40
C SER A 63 28.29 -10.42 10.55
N SER A 64 27.21 -11.08 10.98
CA SER A 64 26.38 -10.69 12.13
C SER A 64 25.42 -9.49 11.97
N GLY A 65 24.36 -9.64 11.16
CA GLY A 65 23.16 -8.79 11.26
C GLY A 65 23.30 -7.31 10.89
N GLU A 66 24.51 -6.83 10.69
CA GLU A 66 24.75 -5.44 10.26
C GLU A 66 24.33 -5.24 8.81
N GLY A 67 23.45 -4.28 8.60
CA GLY A 67 22.95 -3.93 7.27
C GLY A 67 21.73 -4.74 6.81
N GLU A 68 21.13 -5.56 7.67
CA GLU A 68 19.83 -6.17 7.41
C GLU A 68 18.72 -5.14 7.55
N THR A 69 17.76 -5.20 6.63
CA THR A 69 16.65 -4.27 6.65
C THR A 69 15.35 -4.98 6.29
N PHE A 70 14.29 -4.65 7.00
CA PHE A 70 12.93 -4.97 6.60
C PHE A 70 12.43 -3.99 5.54
N GLY A 71 11.55 -4.48 4.71
CA GLY A 71 10.86 -3.68 3.72
C GLY A 71 9.41 -4.11 3.60
N ASP A 72 8.50 -3.25 4.10
CA ASP A 72 7.07 -3.50 4.12
C ASP A 72 6.38 -2.71 3.04
N VAL A 73 5.58 -3.40 2.23
CA VAL A 73 4.87 -2.80 1.10
C VAL A 73 3.42 -2.60 1.46
N PHE A 74 3.00 -1.35 1.31
CA PHE A 74 1.60 -0.91 1.44
C PHE A 74 1.12 -0.35 0.10
N VAL A 75 -0.17 -0.47 -0.17
CA VAL A 75 -0.82 0.14 -1.33
C VAL A 75 -2.06 0.92 -0.90
N SER A 76 -2.34 2.01 -1.59
CA SER A 76 -3.54 2.81 -1.36
C SER A 76 -4.81 1.96 -1.45
N PRO A 77 -5.73 2.07 -0.48
CA PRO A 77 -6.96 1.26 -0.44
C PRO A 77 -7.79 1.32 -1.71
N SER A 78 -7.95 2.51 -2.30
CA SER A 78 -8.67 2.68 -3.56
C SER A 78 -8.06 1.87 -4.70
N ALA A 79 -6.73 1.89 -4.84
CA ALA A 79 -6.02 1.13 -5.87
C ALA A 79 -6.11 -0.38 -5.63
N TYR A 80 -6.01 -0.83 -4.38
CA TYR A 80 -6.17 -2.24 -4.02
C TYR A 80 -7.55 -2.78 -4.41
N HIS A 81 -8.62 -2.06 -4.05
CA HIS A 81 -9.97 -2.48 -4.37
C HIS A 81 -10.22 -2.54 -5.88
N GLN A 82 -9.70 -1.58 -6.64
CA GLN A 82 -9.84 -1.59 -8.09
C GLN A 82 -9.00 -2.71 -8.73
N PHE A 83 -7.77 -2.97 -8.25
CA PHE A 83 -6.98 -4.10 -8.71
C PHE A 83 -7.70 -5.43 -8.51
N ARG A 84 -8.34 -5.63 -7.36
CA ARG A 84 -9.13 -6.83 -7.09
C ARG A 84 -10.29 -7.03 -8.06
N ALA A 85 -10.84 -5.97 -8.61
CA ALA A 85 -11.94 -6.01 -9.57
C ALA A 85 -11.47 -6.20 -11.01
N THR A 86 -10.22 -5.83 -11.36
CA THR A 86 -9.77 -5.73 -12.76
C THR A 86 -8.47 -6.47 -13.06
N GLY A 87 -7.70 -6.83 -12.05
CA GLY A 87 -6.37 -7.42 -12.20
C GLY A 87 -5.28 -6.41 -12.61
N GLY A 88 -5.61 -5.11 -12.71
CA GLY A 88 -4.70 -4.04 -13.13
C GLY A 88 -4.73 -2.84 -12.19
N TRP A 89 -3.65 -2.06 -12.20
CA TRP A 89 -3.54 -0.88 -11.35
C TRP A 89 -4.23 0.31 -11.98
N PRO A 90 -5.12 1.02 -11.24
CA PRO A 90 -5.73 2.27 -11.72
C PRO A 90 -4.69 3.39 -11.83
N ASP A 91 -5.06 4.45 -12.53
CA ASP A 91 -4.32 5.71 -12.45
C ASP A 91 -4.38 6.26 -11.01
N LYS A 92 -3.35 7.01 -10.60
CA LYS A 92 -3.17 7.52 -9.24
C LYS A 92 -2.94 6.45 -8.16
N THR A 93 -2.58 5.23 -8.54
CA THR A 93 -2.10 4.21 -7.60
C THR A 93 -0.86 4.69 -6.86
N VAL A 94 -0.83 4.49 -5.54
CA VAL A 94 0.32 4.80 -4.69
C VAL A 94 0.75 3.56 -3.92
N PHE A 95 2.03 3.19 -4.05
CA PHE A 95 2.68 2.22 -3.17
C PHE A 95 3.65 2.92 -2.23
N VAL A 96 3.77 2.41 -1.03
CA VAL A 96 4.79 2.80 -0.07
C VAL A 96 5.58 1.55 0.32
N LEU A 97 6.89 1.59 0.09
CA LEU A 97 7.84 0.65 0.66
C LEU A 97 8.47 1.32 1.88
N GLU A 98 8.05 0.92 3.07
CA GLU A 98 8.68 1.30 4.32
C GLU A 98 9.98 0.50 4.52
N LYS A 99 11.07 1.17 4.90
CA LYS A 99 12.37 0.54 5.18
C LYS A 99 12.71 0.73 6.64
N ARG A 100 12.97 -0.37 7.35
CA ARG A 100 13.35 -0.39 8.77
C ARG A 100 14.63 -1.15 9.00
N MET A 101 15.36 -0.75 10.02
CA MET A 101 16.50 -1.53 10.49
C MET A 101 16.01 -2.86 11.07
N SER A 102 16.82 -3.89 10.93
CA SER A 102 16.63 -5.16 11.60
C SER A 102 17.47 -5.21 12.88
N TRP A 103 16.88 -5.74 13.93
CA TRP A 103 17.59 -6.20 15.11
C TRP A 103 17.36 -7.69 15.27
N SER A 104 18.42 -8.46 15.50
CA SER A 104 18.32 -9.91 15.64
C SER A 104 18.65 -10.36 17.05
N LYS A 105 17.94 -11.40 17.50
CA LYS A 105 18.20 -12.07 18.77
C LYS A 105 18.30 -13.56 18.52
N SER A 106 19.44 -14.13 18.90
CA SER A 106 19.70 -15.56 18.82
C SER A 106 19.31 -16.26 20.12
N SER A 107 18.74 -17.44 20.01
CA SER A 107 18.61 -18.45 21.06
C SER A 107 19.39 -19.70 20.67
N ALA A 108 19.31 -20.76 21.47
CA ALA A 108 19.97 -22.03 21.15
C ALA A 108 19.44 -22.68 19.87
N GLU A 109 18.18 -22.40 19.50
CA GLU A 109 17.47 -23.08 18.42
C GLU A 109 17.02 -22.15 17.28
N THR A 110 16.89 -20.83 17.54
CA THR A 110 16.34 -19.86 16.58
C THR A 110 17.12 -18.56 16.54
N VAL A 111 17.01 -17.87 15.43
CA VAL A 111 17.40 -16.46 15.29
C VAL A 111 16.15 -15.69 14.88
N ASP A 112 15.68 -14.81 15.76
CA ASP A 112 14.55 -13.96 15.48
C ASP A 112 15.04 -12.59 14.98
N HIS A 113 14.31 -12.04 14.03
CA HIS A 113 14.56 -10.72 13.46
C HIS A 113 13.36 -9.81 13.73
N TYR A 114 13.61 -8.63 14.26
CA TYR A 114 12.59 -7.65 14.61
C TYR A 114 12.84 -6.34 13.88
N GLU A 115 11.79 -5.71 13.43
CA GLU A 115 11.85 -4.35 12.88
C GLU A 115 12.13 -3.35 14.01
N THR A 116 12.98 -2.37 13.71
CA THR A 116 13.30 -1.29 14.64
C THR A 116 13.16 0.08 13.96
N ASP A 117 14.17 0.90 13.94
CA ASP A 117 14.09 2.29 13.50
C ASP A 117 13.72 2.45 12.03
N LEU A 118 12.85 3.42 11.75
CA LEU A 118 12.51 3.81 10.41
C LEU A 118 13.70 4.48 9.72
N MET A 119 14.17 3.89 8.63
CA MET A 119 15.22 4.46 7.79
C MET A 119 14.69 5.45 6.76
N GLY A 120 13.45 5.26 6.32
CA GLY A 120 12.76 6.06 5.32
C GLY A 120 11.76 5.25 4.52
N ILE A 121 11.13 5.90 3.54
CA ILE A 121 10.20 5.25 2.64
C ILE A 121 10.60 5.47 1.18
N SER A 122 10.29 4.50 0.34
CA SER A 122 10.25 4.68 -1.12
C SER A 122 8.80 4.64 -1.56
N VAL A 123 8.43 5.59 -2.43
CA VAL A 123 7.06 5.68 -2.93
C VAL A 123 7.06 5.46 -4.43
N GLU A 124 6.15 4.65 -4.92
CA GLU A 124 5.92 4.41 -6.34
C GLU A 124 4.52 4.91 -6.68
N VAL A 125 4.43 5.75 -7.71
CA VAL A 125 3.16 6.37 -8.12
C VAL A 125 2.91 6.08 -9.58
N LYS A 126 1.69 5.60 -9.89
CA LYS A 126 1.16 5.60 -11.26
C LYS A 126 0.40 6.90 -11.50
N ASP A 127 0.91 7.72 -12.41
CA ASP A 127 0.24 8.95 -12.85
C ASP A 127 0.47 9.15 -14.34
N THR A 128 -0.49 8.69 -15.13
CA THR A 128 -0.37 8.63 -16.60
C THR A 128 -0.40 10.00 -17.27
N ALA A 129 -0.95 10.99 -16.60
CA ALA A 129 -0.97 12.36 -17.10
C ALA A 129 0.34 13.11 -16.81
N ARG A 130 1.05 12.72 -15.73
CA ARG A 130 2.24 13.42 -15.26
C ARG A 130 3.54 12.80 -15.73
N PHE A 131 3.60 11.48 -15.86
CA PHE A 131 4.83 10.76 -16.16
C PHE A 131 4.74 10.02 -17.50
N ALA A 132 5.71 10.29 -18.40
CA ALA A 132 5.78 9.64 -19.71
C ALA A 132 5.84 8.10 -19.61
N GLU A 133 6.51 7.59 -18.58
CA GLU A 133 6.61 6.15 -18.30
C GLU A 133 5.42 5.62 -17.49
N LYS A 134 4.40 6.44 -17.25
CA LYS A 134 3.22 6.19 -16.43
C LYS A 134 3.52 6.02 -14.93
N TRP A 135 4.74 5.62 -14.58
CA TRP A 135 5.19 5.35 -13.22
C TRP A 135 6.38 6.22 -12.86
N ALA A 136 6.41 6.71 -11.63
CA ALA A 136 7.54 7.41 -11.05
C ALA A 136 7.83 6.92 -9.63
N TYR A 137 9.06 7.13 -9.20
CA TYR A 137 9.61 6.62 -7.95
C TYR A 137 10.19 7.76 -7.14
N PHE A 138 9.95 7.77 -5.85
CA PHE A 138 10.36 8.83 -4.94
C PHE A 138 11.02 8.23 -3.71
N SER A 139 11.97 8.94 -3.13
CA SER A 139 12.66 8.51 -1.91
C SER A 139 12.53 9.59 -0.85
N PHE A 140 12.15 9.19 0.35
CA PHE A 140 12.03 10.05 1.52
C PHE A 140 12.85 9.42 2.65
N ASP A 141 13.71 10.21 3.27
CA ASP A 141 14.28 9.87 4.57
C ASP A 141 13.26 10.13 5.70
N SER A 142 13.68 9.99 6.95
CA SER A 142 12.79 10.18 8.10
C SER A 142 12.27 11.63 8.27
N SER A 143 12.93 12.61 7.69
CA SER A 143 12.67 14.04 7.86
C SER A 143 12.04 14.73 6.64
N THR A 144 12.28 14.19 5.45
CA THR A 144 11.85 14.77 4.18
C THR A 144 10.32 14.75 4.03
N LYS A 145 9.72 15.90 3.72
CA LYS A 145 8.27 16.06 3.53
C LYS A 145 7.85 16.07 2.07
N THR A 146 8.73 16.44 1.15
CA THR A 146 8.48 16.45 -0.29
C THR A 146 9.68 15.87 -1.02
N ALA A 147 9.47 15.26 -2.18
CA ALA A 147 10.55 14.70 -2.98
C ALA A 147 10.28 14.87 -4.48
N LYS A 148 11.35 15.09 -5.24
CA LYS A 148 11.34 14.98 -6.70
C LYS A 148 11.38 13.52 -7.11
N ALA A 149 10.85 13.22 -8.30
CA ALA A 149 10.97 11.90 -8.88
C ALA A 149 12.45 11.51 -9.04
N ASN A 150 12.77 10.29 -8.64
CA ASN A 150 14.11 9.72 -8.85
C ASN A 150 14.41 9.62 -10.37
N PRO A 151 15.69 9.77 -10.77
CA PRO A 151 16.07 9.53 -12.14
C PRO A 151 15.62 8.15 -12.64
N ARG A 152 15.14 8.10 -13.89
CA ARG A 152 14.64 6.86 -14.51
C ARG A 152 15.61 5.67 -14.38
N ALA A 153 16.89 5.91 -14.58
CA ALA A 153 17.93 4.87 -14.51
C ALA A 153 18.05 4.21 -13.12
N MET A 154 17.54 4.87 -12.05
CA MET A 154 17.68 4.39 -10.70
C MET A 154 16.68 3.29 -10.34
N CYS A 155 15.43 3.41 -10.78
CA CYS A 155 14.33 2.53 -10.33
C CYS A 155 13.57 1.89 -11.49
N TRP A 156 13.21 2.68 -12.50
CA TRP A 156 12.28 2.26 -13.55
C TRP A 156 12.74 1.01 -14.29
N GLN A 157 14.02 0.91 -14.60
CA GLN A 157 14.55 -0.18 -15.40
C GLN A 157 14.37 -1.54 -14.71
N CYS A 158 14.66 -1.62 -13.40
CA CYS A 158 14.46 -2.84 -12.64
C CYS A 158 12.97 -3.17 -12.48
N HIS A 159 12.13 -2.17 -12.18
CA HIS A 159 10.70 -2.37 -12.04
C HIS A 159 10.03 -2.80 -13.34
N ASN A 160 10.36 -2.16 -14.47
CA ASN A 160 9.83 -2.54 -15.78
C ASN A 160 10.28 -3.95 -16.20
N GLY A 161 11.52 -4.32 -15.92
CA GLY A 161 12.04 -5.66 -16.22
C GLY A 161 11.54 -6.74 -15.28
N GLY A 162 11.45 -6.45 -13.97
CA GLY A 162 11.17 -7.41 -12.92
C GLY A 162 9.72 -7.45 -12.42
N GLY A 163 8.88 -6.47 -12.74
CA GLY A 163 7.49 -6.44 -12.28
C GLY A 163 6.59 -7.43 -13.05
N ALA A 164 5.74 -8.17 -12.34
CA ALA A 164 4.85 -9.15 -12.95
C ALA A 164 3.55 -8.54 -13.48
N VAL A 165 3.10 -7.42 -12.93
CA VAL A 165 1.96 -6.64 -13.46
C VAL A 165 2.44 -5.21 -13.64
N GLU A 166 2.47 -4.74 -14.88
CA GLU A 166 3.07 -3.44 -15.21
C GLU A 166 4.49 -3.35 -14.60
N ASN A 167 4.77 -2.32 -13.79
CA ASN A 167 6.07 -2.10 -13.15
C ASN A 167 6.11 -2.58 -11.68
N THR A 168 5.14 -3.41 -11.25
CA THR A 168 4.98 -3.79 -9.84
C THR A 168 5.28 -5.25 -9.59
N TYR A 169 5.81 -5.56 -8.43
CA TYR A 169 6.23 -6.91 -8.03
C TYR A 169 5.09 -7.76 -7.48
N VAL A 170 3.97 -7.83 -8.21
CA VAL A 170 2.78 -8.62 -7.83
C VAL A 170 3.11 -10.09 -7.58
N GLN A 171 4.19 -10.63 -8.18
CA GLN A 171 4.67 -11.99 -7.91
C GLN A 171 4.98 -12.24 -6.42
N PHE A 172 5.24 -11.20 -5.65
CA PHE A 172 5.49 -11.26 -4.20
C PHE A 172 4.31 -10.80 -3.35
N TYR A 173 3.14 -10.55 -3.94
CA TYR A 173 1.93 -10.14 -3.23
C TYR A 173 0.93 -11.31 -3.18
N PRO A 174 0.92 -12.12 -2.09
CA PRO A 174 0.16 -13.37 -2.04
C PRO A 174 -1.33 -13.22 -2.32
N THR A 175 -1.92 -12.10 -1.91
CA THR A 175 -3.35 -11.82 -2.09
C THR A 175 -3.72 -11.38 -3.51
N LEU A 176 -2.78 -10.82 -4.28
CA LEU A 176 -3.03 -10.23 -5.59
C LEU A 176 -2.53 -11.09 -6.76
N LYS A 177 -1.47 -11.89 -6.55
CA LYS A 177 -0.91 -12.76 -7.58
C LYS A 177 -1.96 -13.68 -8.23
N PRO A 178 -2.81 -14.42 -7.46
CA PRO A 178 -3.83 -15.28 -8.05
C PRO A 178 -4.85 -14.50 -8.89
N LEU A 179 -5.20 -13.29 -8.47
CA LEU A 179 -6.14 -12.43 -9.20
C LEU A 179 -5.53 -11.95 -10.52
N ALA A 180 -4.27 -11.49 -10.50
CA ALA A 180 -3.56 -11.11 -11.72
C ALA A 180 -3.47 -12.25 -12.73
N GLN A 181 -3.26 -13.48 -12.26
CA GLN A 181 -3.26 -14.69 -13.10
C GLN A 181 -4.65 -14.97 -13.67
N GLN A 182 -5.69 -14.87 -12.85
CA GLN A 182 -7.08 -15.05 -13.27
C GLN A 182 -7.51 -14.04 -14.33
N PHE A 183 -7.13 -12.77 -14.18
CA PHE A 183 -7.44 -11.70 -15.14
C PHE A 183 -6.51 -11.68 -16.37
N GLY A 184 -5.47 -12.53 -16.40
CA GLY A 184 -4.52 -12.58 -17.52
C GLY A 184 -3.57 -11.39 -17.60
N THR A 185 -3.43 -10.60 -16.53
CA THR A 185 -2.53 -9.43 -16.46
C THR A 185 -1.13 -9.79 -15.95
N TYR A 186 -0.97 -11.00 -15.40
CA TYR A 186 0.28 -11.50 -14.84
C TYR A 186 1.28 -11.90 -15.94
N ARG A 187 2.47 -11.32 -15.92
CA ARG A 187 3.56 -11.65 -16.83
C ARG A 187 4.32 -12.88 -16.32
N GLN A 188 4.22 -14.00 -17.02
CA GLN A 188 4.78 -15.30 -16.62
C GLN A 188 6.32 -15.36 -16.63
N ALA A 189 6.98 -14.50 -17.43
CA ALA A 189 8.44 -14.55 -17.63
C ALA A 189 9.26 -13.91 -16.49
N VAL A 190 8.60 -13.35 -15.46
CA VAL A 190 9.32 -12.74 -14.33
C VAL A 190 9.69 -13.78 -13.29
N GLU A 191 10.86 -13.60 -12.68
CA GLU A 191 11.27 -14.41 -11.54
C GLU A 191 10.35 -14.20 -10.33
N GLY A 192 10.02 -15.28 -9.65
CA GLY A 192 9.17 -15.27 -8.46
C GLY A 192 9.30 -16.57 -7.69
N PRO A 193 8.58 -16.72 -6.56
CA PRO A 193 8.67 -17.91 -5.70
C PRO A 193 8.46 -19.23 -6.43
N ASP A 194 7.65 -19.24 -7.49
CA ASP A 194 7.36 -20.47 -8.25
C ASP A 194 8.53 -20.91 -9.15
N SER A 195 9.40 -19.97 -9.58
CA SER A 195 10.59 -20.30 -10.36
C SER A 195 11.67 -21.00 -9.55
N LEU A 196 11.60 -20.92 -8.22
CA LEU A 196 12.54 -21.54 -7.28
C LEU A 196 12.12 -22.93 -6.84
N ARG A 197 10.96 -23.43 -7.27
CA ARG A 197 10.40 -24.75 -6.88
C ARG A 197 10.71 -25.87 -7.87
N LYS A 198 11.68 -25.68 -8.74
CA LYS A 198 12.11 -26.73 -9.71
C LYS A 198 13.21 -27.58 -9.12
#